data_7898cf7398862abc68a025abef0ae1b5
#
_entry.id   7898cf7398862abc68a025abef0ae1b5
#
_cell.length_a   1.000
_cell.length_b   1.000
_cell.length_c   1.000
_cell.angle_alpha   90.00
_cell.angle_beta   90.00
_cell.angle_gamma   90.00
#
_symmetry.space_group_name_H-M   'P 1'
#
loop_
_entity.id
_entity.type
_entity.pdbx_description
1 polymer ?
#
loop_
_entity_poly.entity_id
_entity_poly.type
_entity_poly.pdbx_seq_one_letter_code
_entity_poly.pdbx_strand_id
1 'polypeptide(L)'
;MSTRTHWQEVYASKPSDRLTWHQEHLRQSLELIAEAMLPIDARIIDVGGGDSTLVDDLLRQGYVNLTVLDISSAALDRAKVRLGGTGSRVQWIEADISDAGLPADEFDLWHDRALFHFLTRSEMRAAYLASLARSLRSGGYAVMATFAENGPEQCSALPTSRYSKEALHGELGPSFELMDTRLEAHRKPQGGEQQFMYCLFRKA
;
A
#
# COMPACT_ATOMS: atom_id res chain seq x y z
N MET A 1 12.30 -9.81 -17.56
CA MET A 1 12.82 -9.03 -16.40
C MET A 1 11.99 -9.43 -15.20
N SER A 2 12.58 -9.64 -14.01
CA SER A 2 11.80 -9.95 -12.80
C SER A 2 11.08 -8.70 -12.29
N THR A 3 9.99 -8.87 -11.53
CA THR A 3 9.25 -7.75 -10.92
C THR A 3 10.17 -6.90 -10.04
N ARG A 4 11.06 -7.52 -9.25
CA ARG A 4 12.07 -6.83 -8.43
C ARG A 4 12.99 -5.95 -9.28
N THR A 5 13.58 -6.49 -10.35
CA THR A 5 14.48 -5.73 -11.24
C THR A 5 13.76 -4.53 -11.85
N HIS A 6 12.52 -4.71 -12.31
CA HIS A 6 11.72 -3.63 -12.88
C HIS A 6 11.53 -2.48 -11.89
N TRP A 7 11.07 -2.76 -10.66
CA TRP A 7 10.84 -1.71 -9.66
C TRP A 7 12.14 -1.06 -9.18
N GLN A 8 13.20 -1.84 -9.06
CA GLN A 8 14.53 -1.32 -8.74
C GLN A 8 14.98 -0.28 -9.78
N GLU A 9 14.81 -0.56 -11.07
CA GLU A 9 15.15 0.36 -12.16
C GLU A 9 14.23 1.59 -12.19
N VAL A 10 12.93 1.44 -11.97
CA VAL A 10 11.99 2.56 -11.91
C VAL A 10 12.40 3.55 -10.83
N TYR A 11 12.66 3.06 -9.61
CA TYR A 11 13.08 3.92 -8.51
C TYR A 11 14.52 4.41 -8.66
N ALA A 12 15.43 3.68 -9.26
CA ALA A 12 16.79 4.15 -9.51
C ALA A 12 16.85 5.28 -10.58
N SER A 13 15.93 5.26 -11.57
CA SER A 13 16.01 6.13 -12.73
C SER A 13 15.15 7.40 -12.67
N LYS A 14 14.08 7.42 -11.85
CA LYS A 14 13.11 8.54 -11.80
C LYS A 14 13.09 9.16 -10.41
N PRO A 15 13.15 10.49 -10.26
CA PRO A 15 12.91 11.13 -8.97
C PRO A 15 11.46 10.92 -8.50
N SER A 16 11.21 10.97 -7.19
CA SER A 16 9.92 10.67 -6.57
C SER A 16 8.79 11.54 -7.13
N ASP A 17 9.01 12.83 -7.30
CA ASP A 17 8.07 13.81 -7.85
C ASP A 17 7.74 13.61 -9.35
N ARG A 18 8.38 12.65 -10.01
CA ARG A 18 8.09 12.24 -11.40
C ARG A 18 7.39 10.90 -11.50
N LEU A 19 7.17 10.22 -10.38
CA LEU A 19 6.40 8.98 -10.34
C LEU A 19 4.89 9.29 -10.48
N THR A 20 4.20 8.57 -11.33
CA THR A 20 2.79 8.89 -11.67
C THR A 20 1.82 8.71 -10.50
N TRP A 21 2.22 7.99 -9.46
CA TRP A 21 1.45 7.76 -8.23
C TRP A 21 1.88 8.65 -7.07
N HIS A 22 2.88 9.51 -7.27
CA HIS A 22 3.39 10.38 -6.20
C HIS A 22 2.33 11.34 -5.68
N GLN A 23 2.26 11.46 -4.38
CA GLN A 23 1.50 12.46 -3.63
C GLN A 23 2.37 13.00 -2.50
N GLU A 24 2.27 14.30 -2.23
CA GLU A 24 2.96 14.91 -1.09
C GLU A 24 2.37 14.42 0.25
N HIS A 25 1.06 14.20 0.28
CA HIS A 25 0.31 13.60 1.38
C HIS A 25 -0.76 12.65 0.84
N LEU A 26 -0.80 11.42 1.33
CA LEU A 26 -1.80 10.42 0.93
C LEU A 26 -3.12 10.67 1.66
N ARG A 27 -3.79 11.76 1.32
CA ARG A 27 -4.95 12.26 2.03
C ARG A 27 -6.04 11.20 2.23
N GLN A 28 -6.44 10.49 1.18
CA GLN A 28 -7.49 9.47 1.28
C GLN A 28 -7.08 8.31 2.19
N SER A 29 -5.82 7.85 2.09
CA SER A 29 -5.27 6.84 3.00
C SER A 29 -5.30 7.31 4.46
N LEU A 30 -4.82 8.52 4.72
CA LEU A 30 -4.77 9.09 6.09
C LEU A 30 -6.15 9.25 6.70
N GLU A 31 -7.14 9.69 5.92
CA GLU A 31 -8.52 9.81 6.38
C GLU A 31 -9.13 8.44 6.73
N LEU A 32 -8.94 7.41 5.90
CA LEU A 32 -9.42 6.05 6.19
C LEU A 32 -8.68 5.40 7.38
N ILE A 33 -7.38 5.66 7.54
CA ILE A 33 -6.63 5.22 8.71
C ILE A 33 -7.17 5.88 9.99
N ALA A 34 -7.52 7.17 9.93
CA ALA A 34 -8.11 7.88 11.07
C ALA A 34 -9.49 7.33 11.45
N GLU A 35 -10.31 6.88 10.49
CA GLU A 35 -11.60 6.23 10.75
C GLU A 35 -11.47 4.91 11.51
N ALA A 36 -10.34 4.20 11.37
CA ALA A 36 -10.08 3.00 12.15
C ALA A 36 -9.87 3.27 13.64
N MET A 37 -9.71 4.55 14.05
CA MET A 37 -9.54 5.00 15.44
C MET A 37 -8.51 4.20 16.22
N LEU A 38 -7.38 3.91 15.60
CA LEU A 38 -6.33 3.09 16.19
C LEU A 38 -5.54 3.89 17.25
N PRO A 39 -5.08 3.23 18.33
CA PRO A 39 -4.18 3.85 19.29
C PRO A 39 -2.82 4.14 18.64
N ILE A 40 -2.06 5.10 19.19
CA ILE A 40 -0.77 5.54 18.62
C ILE A 40 0.32 4.46 18.65
N ASP A 41 0.16 3.43 19.46
CA ASP A 41 1.03 2.24 19.55
C ASP A 41 0.55 1.09 18.65
N ALA A 42 -0.48 1.31 17.82
CA ALA A 42 -0.93 0.34 16.84
C ALA A 42 0.21 -0.01 15.86
N ARG A 43 0.28 -1.28 15.50
CA ARG A 43 1.25 -1.80 14.54
C ARG A 43 0.69 -1.67 13.12
N ILE A 44 1.28 -0.77 12.35
CA ILE A 44 0.84 -0.45 10.99
C ILE A 44 1.88 -0.92 9.99
N ILE A 45 1.46 -1.65 8.96
CA ILE A 45 2.31 -2.01 7.82
C ILE A 45 1.82 -1.32 6.55
N ASP A 46 2.75 -0.66 5.85
CA ASP A 46 2.57 -0.11 4.50
C ASP A 46 3.23 -1.05 3.49
N VAL A 47 2.41 -1.81 2.76
CA VAL A 47 2.84 -2.87 1.84
C VAL A 47 2.92 -2.34 0.42
N GLY A 48 4.10 -2.48 -0.19
CA GLY A 48 4.43 -1.79 -1.43
C GLY A 48 4.57 -0.29 -1.21
N GLY A 49 4.98 0.11 0.01
CA GLY A 49 5.07 1.51 0.40
C GLY A 49 6.07 2.32 -0.40
N GLY A 50 7.07 1.66 -0.97
CA GLY A 50 8.04 2.31 -1.85
C GLY A 50 8.73 3.51 -1.18
N ASP A 51 8.73 4.63 -1.87
CA ASP A 51 9.18 5.93 -1.35
C ASP A 51 8.01 6.85 -0.95
N SER A 52 6.84 6.29 -0.67
CA SER A 52 5.63 6.99 -0.22
C SER A 52 5.90 7.84 1.03
N THR A 53 5.18 8.96 1.13
CA THR A 53 5.21 9.88 2.27
C THR A 53 4.23 9.48 3.38
N LEU A 54 3.49 8.38 3.24
CA LEU A 54 2.54 7.93 4.27
C LEU A 54 3.24 7.74 5.62
N VAL A 55 4.40 7.09 5.62
CA VAL A 55 5.18 6.84 6.84
C VAL A 55 5.61 8.14 7.52
N ASP A 56 5.91 9.20 6.75
CA ASP A 56 6.25 10.53 7.28
C ASP A 56 5.06 11.15 8.02
N ASP A 57 3.87 11.06 7.41
CA ASP A 57 2.63 11.59 8.00
C ASP A 57 2.23 10.81 9.25
N LEU A 58 2.32 9.48 9.24
CA LEU A 58 2.00 8.64 10.39
C LEU A 58 2.96 8.92 11.57
N LEU A 59 4.27 9.08 11.30
CA LEU A 59 5.24 9.49 12.33
C LEU A 59 4.91 10.87 12.93
N ARG A 60 4.49 11.84 12.08
CA ARG A 60 4.06 13.16 12.55
C ARG A 60 2.78 13.12 13.40
N GLN A 61 1.88 12.18 13.09
CA GLN A 61 0.66 11.92 13.89
C GLN A 61 0.94 11.18 15.21
N GLY A 62 2.18 10.73 15.42
CA GLY A 62 2.62 10.12 16.68
C GLY A 62 2.60 8.60 16.69
N TYR A 63 2.29 7.92 15.59
CA TYR A 63 2.41 6.46 15.50
C TYR A 63 3.86 6.01 15.68
N VAL A 64 4.06 4.95 16.45
CA VAL A 64 5.42 4.52 16.86
C VAL A 64 5.82 3.14 16.34
N ASN A 65 4.88 2.32 15.90
CA ASN A 65 5.13 0.96 15.43
C ASN A 65 4.80 0.85 13.93
N LEU A 66 5.66 1.42 13.11
CA LEU A 66 5.48 1.47 11.66
C LEU A 66 6.42 0.50 10.96
N THR A 67 5.88 -0.23 10.01
CA THR A 67 6.62 -1.11 9.10
C THR A 67 6.35 -0.68 7.66
N VAL A 68 7.38 -0.57 6.85
CA VAL A 68 7.28 -0.36 5.40
C VAL A 68 7.90 -1.55 4.69
N LEU A 69 7.14 -2.20 3.85
CA LEU A 69 7.58 -3.31 3.02
C LEU A 69 7.55 -2.92 1.55
N ASP A 70 8.63 -3.14 0.84
CA ASP A 70 8.69 -3.01 -0.62
C ASP A 70 9.68 -4.01 -1.21
N ILE A 71 9.47 -4.38 -2.47
CA ILE A 71 10.35 -5.26 -3.22
C ILE A 71 11.65 -4.56 -3.68
N SER A 72 11.65 -3.21 -3.70
CA SER A 72 12.74 -2.36 -4.19
C SER A 72 13.51 -1.74 -3.03
N SER A 73 14.78 -2.14 -2.84
CA SER A 73 15.66 -1.46 -1.90
C SER A 73 15.88 0.01 -2.25
N ALA A 74 15.95 0.36 -3.55
CA ALA A 74 16.11 1.75 -3.98
C ALA A 74 14.95 2.64 -3.53
N ALA A 75 13.72 2.13 -3.52
CA ALA A 75 12.56 2.84 -3.00
C ALA A 75 12.67 3.08 -1.48
N LEU A 76 12.94 2.01 -0.73
CA LEU A 76 13.11 2.09 0.72
C LEU A 76 14.25 3.02 1.13
N ASP A 77 15.37 2.97 0.43
CA ASP A 77 16.53 3.82 0.73
C ASP A 77 16.22 5.31 0.51
N ARG A 78 15.42 5.65 -0.50
CA ARG A 78 14.92 7.02 -0.69
C ARG A 78 14.07 7.50 0.50
N ALA A 79 13.13 6.66 0.96
CA ALA A 79 12.31 6.99 2.11
C ALA A 79 13.15 7.16 3.38
N LYS A 80 14.12 6.27 3.61
CA LYS A 80 15.08 6.37 4.73
C LYS A 80 15.90 7.67 4.67
N VAL A 81 16.43 8.02 3.48
CA VAL A 81 17.19 9.27 3.28
C VAL A 81 16.32 10.49 3.56
N ARG A 82 15.08 10.51 3.08
CA ARG A 82 14.11 11.60 3.30
C ARG A 82 13.79 11.77 4.79
N LEU A 83 13.58 10.68 5.52
CA LEU A 83 13.27 10.69 6.95
C LEU A 83 14.48 11.02 7.84
N GLY A 84 15.71 10.81 7.33
CA GLY A 84 16.91 11.01 8.12
C GLY A 84 16.90 10.23 9.42
N GLY A 85 17.25 10.85 10.54
CA GLY A 85 17.30 10.20 11.85
C GLY A 85 15.98 9.58 12.30
N THR A 86 14.82 10.10 11.87
CA THR A 86 13.51 9.54 12.23
C THR A 86 13.22 8.20 11.56
N GLY A 87 13.89 7.91 10.45
CA GLY A 87 13.79 6.63 9.73
C GLY A 87 14.23 5.42 10.55
N SER A 88 15.05 5.61 11.60
CA SER A 88 15.43 4.55 12.54
C SER A 88 14.28 4.04 13.41
N ARG A 89 13.16 4.77 13.46
CA ARG A 89 11.95 4.39 14.19
C ARG A 89 11.02 3.50 13.38
N VAL A 90 11.33 3.26 12.10
CA VAL A 90 10.52 2.48 11.17
C VAL A 90 11.21 1.14 10.90
N GLN A 91 10.44 0.07 10.89
CA GLN A 91 10.91 -1.23 10.43
C GLN A 91 10.84 -1.27 8.90
N TRP A 92 11.98 -1.53 8.25
CA TRP A 92 12.07 -1.61 6.79
C TRP A 92 12.25 -3.06 6.36
N ILE A 93 11.38 -3.55 5.48
CA ILE A 93 11.43 -4.92 4.98
C ILE A 93 11.58 -4.88 3.45
N GLU A 94 12.72 -5.32 2.94
CA GLU A 94 12.92 -5.54 1.52
C GLU A 94 12.52 -6.98 1.17
N ALA A 95 11.28 -7.16 0.67
CA ALA A 95 10.76 -8.48 0.32
C ALA A 95 9.67 -8.39 -0.75
N ASP A 96 9.45 -9.50 -1.45
CA ASP A 96 8.20 -9.73 -2.19
C ASP A 96 7.13 -10.14 -1.17
N ILE A 97 5.98 -9.48 -1.20
CA ILE A 97 4.89 -9.75 -0.24
C ILE A 97 4.38 -11.19 -0.34
N SER A 98 4.53 -11.83 -1.49
CA SER A 98 4.09 -13.21 -1.68
C SER A 98 4.87 -14.22 -0.83
N ASP A 99 6.10 -13.90 -0.39
CA ASP A 99 6.97 -14.74 0.40
C ASP A 99 7.70 -14.03 1.55
N ALA A 100 7.24 -12.85 1.94
CA ALA A 100 7.89 -12.00 2.95
C ALA A 100 7.99 -12.63 4.35
N GLY A 101 7.33 -13.74 4.61
CA GLY A 101 7.42 -14.44 5.91
C GLY A 101 6.92 -13.61 7.10
N LEU A 102 5.99 -12.68 6.89
CA LEU A 102 5.46 -11.83 7.96
C LEU A 102 4.86 -12.67 9.10
N PRO A 103 4.99 -12.25 10.37
CA PRO A 103 4.41 -12.96 11.51
C PRO A 103 2.88 -13.02 11.42
N ALA A 104 2.28 -14.01 12.07
CA ALA A 104 0.83 -14.11 12.20
C ALA A 104 0.31 -13.12 13.24
N ASP A 105 -0.88 -12.55 13.00
CA ASP A 105 -1.62 -11.65 13.90
C ASP A 105 -0.77 -10.47 14.44
N GLU A 106 0.18 -10.01 13.63
CA GLU A 106 1.15 -8.97 14.03
C GLU A 106 0.57 -7.57 13.90
N PHE A 107 -0.20 -7.28 12.85
CA PHE A 107 -0.58 -5.92 12.49
C PHE A 107 -2.02 -5.58 12.88
N ASP A 108 -2.19 -4.35 13.34
CA ASP A 108 -3.49 -3.72 13.62
C ASP A 108 -4.10 -3.11 12.36
N LEU A 109 -3.21 -2.62 11.45
CA LEU A 109 -3.60 -2.06 10.18
C LEU A 109 -2.63 -2.47 9.08
N TRP A 110 -3.20 -2.90 7.96
CA TRP A 110 -2.54 -3.16 6.68
C TRP A 110 -2.93 -2.06 5.71
N HIS A 111 -1.95 -1.39 5.14
CA HIS A 111 -2.15 -0.41 4.08
C HIS A 111 -1.52 -0.89 2.79
N ASP A 112 -2.24 -0.75 1.68
CA ASP A 112 -1.76 -0.98 0.32
C ASP A 112 -2.33 0.11 -0.60
N ARG A 113 -1.47 0.89 -1.21
CA ARG A 113 -1.85 1.79 -2.28
C ARG A 113 -1.04 1.53 -3.52
N ALA A 114 -1.69 1.05 -4.56
CA ALA A 114 -1.11 0.81 -5.88
C ALA A 114 -0.12 -0.37 -5.96
N LEU A 115 -0.23 -1.38 -5.07
CA LEU A 115 0.47 -2.64 -5.23
C LEU A 115 -0.46 -3.75 -5.72
N PHE A 116 -1.60 -3.97 -5.04
CA PHE A 116 -2.50 -5.11 -5.33
C PHE A 116 -2.95 -5.15 -6.79
N HIS A 117 -3.16 -4.03 -7.43
CA HIS A 117 -3.57 -3.96 -8.81
C HIS A 117 -2.53 -4.47 -9.84
N PHE A 118 -1.25 -4.62 -9.46
CA PHE A 118 -0.23 -5.26 -10.28
C PHE A 118 -0.26 -6.79 -10.21
N LEU A 119 -0.99 -7.36 -9.27
CA LEU A 119 -1.12 -8.81 -9.10
C LEU A 119 -2.19 -9.36 -10.06
N THR A 120 -1.89 -9.34 -11.35
CA THR A 120 -2.86 -9.68 -12.40
C THR A 120 -3.15 -11.18 -12.52
N ARG A 121 -2.28 -12.06 -11.98
CA ARG A 121 -2.48 -13.51 -11.94
C ARG A 121 -3.12 -13.93 -10.63
N SER A 122 -4.05 -14.88 -10.69
CA SER A 122 -4.78 -15.39 -9.51
C SER A 122 -3.88 -15.95 -8.41
N GLU A 123 -2.78 -16.63 -8.80
CA GLU A 123 -1.83 -17.21 -7.83
C GLU A 123 -1.11 -16.13 -7.03
N MET A 124 -0.77 -15.00 -7.68
CA MET A 124 -0.12 -13.85 -7.00
C MET A 124 -1.09 -13.20 -6.02
N ARG A 125 -2.36 -13.01 -6.42
CA ARG A 125 -3.39 -12.46 -5.52
C ARG A 125 -3.65 -13.39 -4.35
N ALA A 126 -3.75 -14.70 -4.59
CA ALA A 126 -3.95 -15.68 -3.53
C ALA A 126 -2.81 -15.67 -2.50
N ALA A 127 -1.55 -15.59 -2.94
CA ALA A 127 -0.39 -15.49 -2.05
C ALA A 127 -0.40 -14.18 -1.23
N TYR A 128 -0.70 -13.06 -1.86
CA TYR A 128 -0.87 -11.77 -1.18
C TYR A 128 -1.97 -11.82 -0.12
N LEU A 129 -3.17 -12.30 -0.51
CA LEU A 129 -4.33 -12.38 0.38
C LEU A 129 -4.10 -13.36 1.55
N ALA A 130 -3.35 -14.44 1.32
CA ALA A 130 -2.93 -15.34 2.39
C ALA A 130 -1.99 -14.65 3.39
N SER A 131 -1.06 -13.80 2.91
CA SER A 131 -0.18 -12.99 3.75
C SER A 131 -0.97 -11.95 4.55
N LEU A 132 -1.88 -11.22 3.91
CA LEU A 132 -2.79 -10.27 4.57
C LEU A 132 -3.63 -10.97 5.65
N ALA A 133 -4.34 -12.05 5.28
CA ALA A 133 -5.22 -12.76 6.20
C ALA A 133 -4.48 -13.37 7.40
N ARG A 134 -3.23 -13.81 7.21
CA ARG A 134 -2.41 -14.37 8.28
C ARG A 134 -1.85 -13.29 9.21
N SER A 135 -1.37 -12.19 8.65
CA SER A 135 -0.58 -11.21 9.42
C SER A 135 -1.40 -10.08 10.01
N LEU A 136 -2.58 -9.81 9.48
CA LEU A 136 -3.54 -8.90 10.09
C LEU A 136 -4.29 -9.62 11.21
N ARG A 137 -4.34 -9.06 12.40
CA ARG A 137 -5.08 -9.64 13.53
C ARG A 137 -6.60 -9.61 13.31
N SER A 138 -7.33 -10.46 14.01
CA SER A 138 -8.80 -10.37 14.08
C SER A 138 -9.20 -9.00 14.63
N GLY A 139 -10.22 -8.37 14.06
CA GLY A 139 -10.64 -7.00 14.35
C GLY A 139 -9.73 -5.91 13.77
N GLY A 140 -8.61 -6.28 13.13
CA GLY A 140 -7.71 -5.34 12.46
C GLY A 140 -8.30 -4.79 11.15
N TYR A 141 -7.69 -3.73 10.62
CA TYR A 141 -8.18 -3.00 9.46
C TYR A 141 -7.24 -3.13 8.26
N ALA A 142 -7.82 -3.18 7.05
CA ALA A 142 -7.06 -3.08 5.80
C ALA A 142 -7.55 -1.89 4.98
N VAL A 143 -6.65 -0.96 4.67
CA VAL A 143 -6.88 0.11 3.68
C VAL A 143 -6.25 -0.34 2.37
N MET A 144 -7.07 -0.55 1.36
CA MET A 144 -6.61 -0.95 0.03
C MET A 144 -7.03 0.05 -1.03
N ALA A 145 -6.06 0.52 -1.82
CA ALA A 145 -6.32 1.45 -2.92
C ALA A 145 -5.76 0.91 -4.24
N THR A 146 -6.65 0.67 -5.17
CA THR A 146 -6.36 0.13 -6.51
C THR A 146 -6.83 1.08 -7.59
N PHE A 147 -6.45 0.87 -8.84
CA PHE A 147 -7.15 1.55 -9.93
C PHE A 147 -8.63 1.17 -9.94
N ALA A 148 -9.49 2.19 -10.08
CA ALA A 148 -10.93 2.01 -10.27
C ALA A 148 -11.24 1.42 -11.65
N GLU A 149 -12.47 1.03 -11.92
CA GLU A 149 -12.91 0.41 -13.19
C GLU A 149 -12.59 1.25 -14.43
N ASN A 150 -12.63 2.57 -14.28
CA ASN A 150 -12.26 3.54 -15.32
C ASN A 150 -10.79 4.02 -15.22
N GLY A 151 -10.00 3.40 -14.38
CA GLY A 151 -8.57 3.65 -14.25
C GLY A 151 -7.76 3.07 -15.42
N PRO A 152 -6.45 3.31 -15.46
CA PRO A 152 -5.60 2.82 -16.54
C PRO A 152 -5.41 1.29 -16.49
N GLU A 153 -5.26 0.68 -17.68
CA GLU A 153 -4.95 -0.76 -17.84
C GLU A 153 -3.46 -1.09 -17.65
N GLN A 154 -2.63 -0.06 -17.62
CA GLN A 154 -1.19 -0.19 -17.44
C GLN A 154 -0.65 0.94 -16.56
N CYS A 155 0.36 0.62 -15.76
CA CYS A 155 1.16 1.58 -15.01
C CYS A 155 2.62 1.15 -15.05
N SER A 156 3.54 2.10 -15.26
CA SER A 156 4.98 1.83 -15.38
C SER A 156 5.30 0.69 -16.37
N ALA A 157 4.59 0.64 -17.51
CA ALA A 157 4.69 -0.40 -18.54
C ALA A 157 4.32 -1.84 -18.06
N LEU A 158 3.69 -1.96 -16.90
CA LEU A 158 3.13 -3.23 -16.40
C LEU A 158 1.60 -3.22 -16.51
N PRO A 159 0.97 -4.38 -16.82
CA PRO A 159 -0.47 -4.52 -16.81
C PRO A 159 -1.01 -4.36 -15.38
N THR A 160 -2.22 -3.80 -15.27
CA THR A 160 -2.90 -3.63 -13.99
C THR A 160 -4.33 -4.17 -14.07
N SER A 161 -4.81 -4.71 -12.95
CA SER A 161 -6.22 -5.01 -12.73
C SER A 161 -6.95 -3.76 -12.21
N ARG A 162 -8.22 -3.62 -12.57
CA ARG A 162 -9.08 -2.52 -12.14
C ARG A 162 -10.22 -3.09 -11.32
N TYR A 163 -10.62 -2.38 -10.28
CA TYR A 163 -11.59 -2.89 -9.34
C TYR A 163 -12.72 -1.89 -9.06
N SER A 164 -13.96 -2.40 -9.02
CA SER A 164 -15.01 -1.78 -8.23
C SER A 164 -14.84 -2.16 -6.76
N LYS A 165 -15.57 -1.52 -5.86
CA LYS A 165 -15.56 -1.89 -4.43
C LYS A 165 -16.06 -3.32 -4.22
N GLU A 166 -17.07 -3.76 -4.99
CA GLU A 166 -17.62 -5.10 -4.95
C GLU A 166 -16.59 -6.15 -5.42
N ALA A 167 -15.89 -5.85 -6.51
CA ALA A 167 -14.86 -6.75 -7.04
C ALA A 167 -13.68 -6.87 -6.07
N LEU A 168 -13.23 -5.76 -5.47
CA LEU A 168 -12.15 -5.79 -4.47
C LEU A 168 -12.57 -6.52 -3.20
N HIS A 169 -13.81 -6.30 -2.71
CA HIS A 169 -14.36 -7.05 -1.59
C HIS A 169 -14.48 -8.55 -1.91
N GLY A 170 -14.87 -8.89 -3.14
CA GLY A 170 -14.92 -10.28 -3.60
C GLY A 170 -13.56 -11.00 -3.56
N GLU A 171 -12.45 -10.28 -3.85
CA GLU A 171 -11.10 -10.84 -3.72
C GLU A 171 -10.72 -11.13 -2.25
N LEU A 172 -11.07 -10.22 -1.30
CA LEU A 172 -10.78 -10.41 0.12
C LEU A 172 -11.67 -11.49 0.76
N GLY A 173 -12.89 -11.65 0.26
CA GLY A 173 -13.83 -12.65 0.72
C GLY A 173 -14.55 -12.29 2.03
N PRO A 174 -15.40 -13.21 2.54
CA PRO A 174 -16.37 -12.94 3.62
C PRO A 174 -15.72 -12.70 5.00
N SER A 175 -14.43 -12.98 5.16
CA SER A 175 -13.71 -12.69 6.42
C SER A 175 -13.35 -11.21 6.58
N PHE A 176 -13.64 -10.40 5.58
CA PHE A 176 -13.39 -8.96 5.60
C PHE A 176 -14.69 -8.19 5.36
N GLU A 177 -15.11 -7.39 6.32
CA GLU A 177 -16.26 -6.50 6.21
C GLU A 177 -15.82 -5.19 5.54
N LEU A 178 -16.55 -4.75 4.50
CA LEU A 178 -16.32 -3.47 3.86
C LEU A 178 -16.96 -2.36 4.70
N MET A 179 -16.12 -1.48 5.26
CA MET A 179 -16.53 -0.40 6.18
C MET A 179 -16.79 0.93 5.47
N ASP A 180 -15.87 1.34 4.60
CA ASP A 180 -15.99 2.58 3.83
C ASP A 180 -15.33 2.47 2.47
N THR A 181 -15.76 3.33 1.53
CA THR A 181 -15.19 3.40 0.18
C THR A 181 -15.08 4.83 -0.31
N ARG A 182 -14.02 5.12 -1.09
CA ARG A 182 -13.83 6.42 -1.70
C ARG A 182 -13.30 6.30 -3.11
N LEU A 183 -13.70 7.23 -3.97
CA LEU A 183 -13.11 7.42 -5.30
C LEU A 183 -12.21 8.65 -5.27
N GLU A 184 -11.01 8.52 -5.77
CA GLU A 184 -10.05 9.61 -5.91
C GLU A 184 -9.67 9.82 -7.37
N ALA A 185 -9.83 11.04 -7.87
CA ALA A 185 -9.20 11.50 -9.09
C ALA A 185 -7.77 11.98 -8.75
N HIS A 186 -6.81 11.05 -8.72
CA HIS A 186 -5.42 11.35 -8.46
C HIS A 186 -4.79 12.11 -9.62
N ARG A 187 -4.29 13.33 -9.36
CA ARG A 187 -3.57 14.14 -10.34
C ARG A 187 -2.11 13.72 -10.41
N LYS A 188 -1.69 13.28 -11.60
CA LYS A 188 -0.29 12.92 -11.84
C LYS A 188 0.60 14.16 -11.87
N PRO A 189 1.84 14.09 -11.37
CA PRO A 189 2.77 15.22 -11.41
C PRO A 189 3.02 15.80 -12.83
N GLN A 190 2.96 14.95 -13.87
CA GLN A 190 3.14 15.36 -15.27
C GLN A 190 1.83 15.74 -15.98
N GLY A 191 0.73 15.84 -15.24
CA GLY A 191 -0.58 16.13 -15.79
C GLY A 191 -1.43 14.89 -16.12
N GLY A 192 -2.73 15.11 -16.21
CA GLY A 192 -3.75 14.05 -16.34
C GLY A 192 -4.10 13.41 -14.99
N GLU A 193 -5.12 12.59 -15.02
CA GLU A 193 -5.70 11.97 -13.81
C GLU A 193 -5.68 10.43 -13.91
N GLN A 194 -5.69 9.80 -12.75
CA GLN A 194 -5.88 8.36 -12.58
C GLN A 194 -6.94 8.15 -11.51
N GLN A 195 -7.95 7.33 -11.82
CA GLN A 195 -9.01 7.04 -10.86
C GLN A 195 -8.60 5.89 -9.95
N PHE A 196 -8.65 6.13 -8.65
CA PHE A 196 -8.43 5.13 -7.62
C PHE A 196 -9.71 4.82 -6.86
N MET A 197 -9.92 3.54 -6.57
CA MET A 197 -10.89 3.02 -5.64
C MET A 197 -10.16 2.71 -4.33
N TYR A 198 -10.56 3.37 -3.26
CA TYR A 198 -10.12 3.10 -1.90
C TYR A 198 -11.20 2.34 -1.15
N CYS A 199 -10.80 1.34 -0.40
CA CYS A 199 -11.68 0.58 0.49
C CYS A 199 -11.03 0.43 1.86
N LEU A 200 -11.82 0.66 2.91
CA LEU A 200 -11.51 0.30 4.28
C LEU A 200 -12.23 -1.00 4.61
N PHE A 201 -11.50 -2.01 5.00
CA PHE A 201 -12.03 -3.28 5.45
C PHE A 201 -11.70 -3.51 6.92
N ARG A 202 -12.54 -4.31 7.59
CA ARG A 202 -12.28 -4.85 8.91
C ARG A 202 -12.26 -6.37 8.84
N LYS A 203 -11.20 -6.98 9.36
CA LYS A 203 -11.12 -8.46 9.46
C LYS A 203 -12.01 -8.96 10.61
N ALA A 204 -12.82 -9.98 10.35
CA ALA A 204 -13.67 -10.63 11.36
C ALA A 204 -12.87 -11.29 12.50
#